data_d092296a7331540ed562e87bcfdd962f
#
_entry.id   d092296a7331540ed562e87bcfdd962f
#
_cell.length_a   1.000
_cell.length_b   1.000
_cell.length_c   1.000
_cell.angle_alpha   90.00
_cell.angle_beta   90.00
_cell.angle_gamma   90.00
#
_symmetry.space_group_name_H-M   'P 1'
#
loop_
_entity.id
_entity.type
_entity.pdbx_description
1 polymer ?
#
loop_
_entity_poly.entity_id
_entity_poly.type
_entity_poly.pdbx_seq_one_letter_code
_entity_poly.pdbx_strand_id
1 'polypeptide(L)'
;MKRQKRPRALGPVWLRWVMFLGGSLCMGLAVAVAVQWVVTGSLSIVWEWFVKWPTYLLLTGVLYGAVVFTLGALLGRLWLSAILVGVAGLVLSLVDYFKTAINGTPLVLADFGLATQLGDVAGVAGTLRPPEDFWRALIALAICA
;
A
#
# COMPACT_ATOMS: atom_id res chain seq x y z
N MET A 1 37.70 -31.92 11.03
CA MET A 1 36.54 -31.59 10.17
C MET A 1 35.33 -31.27 11.03
N LYS A 2 34.97 -29.97 11.21
CA LYS A 2 33.77 -29.55 11.97
C LYS A 2 32.55 -29.75 11.09
N ARG A 3 31.65 -30.68 11.45
CA ARG A 3 30.33 -30.85 10.80
C ARG A 3 29.52 -29.58 11.03
N GLN A 4 29.33 -28.82 9.99
CA GLN A 4 28.44 -27.65 9.96
C GLN A 4 27.00 -28.16 10.20
N LYS A 5 26.44 -27.90 11.38
CA LYS A 5 25.05 -28.20 11.69
C LYS A 5 24.17 -27.41 10.74
N ARG A 6 23.52 -28.09 9.79
CA ARG A 6 22.48 -27.48 8.95
C ARG A 6 21.42 -26.87 9.87
N PRO A 7 21.01 -25.61 9.66
CA PRO A 7 19.93 -25.03 10.43
C PRO A 7 18.68 -25.91 10.27
N ARG A 8 18.08 -26.31 11.39
CA ARG A 8 16.82 -27.09 11.41
C ARG A 8 15.77 -26.31 10.64
N ALA A 9 15.22 -26.91 9.60
CA ALA A 9 14.10 -26.35 8.86
C ALA A 9 12.97 -26.03 9.83
N LEU A 10 12.62 -24.75 9.92
CA LEU A 10 11.55 -24.23 10.76
C LEU A 10 10.19 -24.80 10.28
N GLY A 11 9.71 -25.83 10.97
CA GLY A 11 8.35 -26.33 10.83
C GLY A 11 7.98 -27.01 9.50
N PRO A 12 6.80 -27.60 9.42
CA PRO A 12 6.28 -28.20 8.22
C PRO A 12 6.03 -27.14 7.13
N VAL A 13 6.19 -27.51 5.87
CA VAL A 13 6.10 -26.61 4.71
C VAL A 13 4.76 -25.81 4.69
N TRP A 14 3.66 -26.43 5.07
CA TRP A 14 2.36 -25.78 5.14
C TRP A 14 2.31 -24.62 6.13
N LEU A 15 3.01 -24.73 7.30
CA LEU A 15 3.07 -23.65 8.29
C LEU A 15 3.77 -22.41 7.73
N ARG A 16 4.81 -22.60 6.93
CA ARG A 16 5.51 -21.48 6.25
C ARG A 16 4.59 -20.76 5.28
N TRP A 17 3.78 -21.50 4.52
CA TRP A 17 2.80 -20.91 3.60
C TRP A 17 1.70 -20.15 4.35
N VAL A 18 1.20 -20.70 5.45
CA VAL A 18 0.20 -20.03 6.30
C VAL A 18 0.76 -18.74 6.89
N MET A 19 2.00 -18.75 7.40
CA MET A 19 2.65 -17.56 7.92
C MET A 19 2.90 -16.51 6.82
N PHE A 20 3.29 -16.95 5.63
CA PHE A 20 3.51 -16.08 4.49
C PHE A 20 2.20 -15.43 4.03
N LEU A 21 1.11 -16.20 3.93
CA LEU A 21 -0.21 -15.71 3.58
C LEU A 21 -0.76 -14.75 4.65
N GLY A 22 -0.67 -15.13 5.93
CA GLY A 22 -1.08 -14.28 7.04
C GLY A 22 -0.30 -12.96 7.09
N GLY A 23 1.02 -13.03 6.92
CA GLY A 23 1.88 -11.85 6.86
C GLY A 23 1.53 -10.92 5.69
N SER A 24 1.27 -11.49 4.50
CA SER A 24 0.89 -10.69 3.33
C SER A 24 -0.47 -10.00 3.50
N LEU A 25 -1.43 -10.66 4.14
CA LEU A 25 -2.73 -10.05 4.45
C LEU A 25 -2.61 -8.93 5.49
N CYS A 26 -1.84 -9.14 6.56
CA CYS A 26 -1.59 -8.10 7.56
C CYS A 26 -0.90 -6.87 6.92
N MET A 27 0.12 -7.09 6.09
CA MET A 27 0.79 -6.01 5.37
C MET A 27 -0.13 -5.33 4.35
N GLY A 28 -0.99 -6.08 3.66
CA GLY A 28 -1.99 -5.53 2.75
C GLY A 28 -2.99 -4.63 3.46
N LEU A 29 -3.46 -5.02 4.64
CA LEU A 29 -4.33 -4.20 5.48
C LEU A 29 -3.62 -2.93 5.96
N ALA A 30 -2.36 -3.04 6.39
CA ALA A 30 -1.57 -1.88 6.80
C ALA A 30 -1.40 -0.87 5.65
N VAL A 31 -1.11 -1.35 4.43
CA VAL A 31 -1.03 -0.52 3.22
C VAL A 31 -2.39 0.13 2.92
N ALA A 32 -3.50 -0.63 3.00
CA ALA A 32 -4.84 -0.10 2.76
C ALA A 32 -5.18 1.05 3.73
N VAL A 33 -4.86 0.88 5.03
CA VAL A 33 -5.06 1.92 6.05
C VAL A 33 -4.18 3.15 5.77
N ALA A 34 -2.90 2.95 5.43
CA ALA A 34 -1.97 4.04 5.14
C ALA A 34 -2.43 4.85 3.91
N VAL A 35 -2.83 4.17 2.83
CA VAL A 35 -3.35 4.80 1.61
C VAL A 35 -4.62 5.60 1.92
N GLN A 36 -5.55 5.01 2.66
CA GLN A 36 -6.79 5.68 3.02
C GLN A 36 -6.55 6.89 3.94
N TRP A 37 -5.59 6.79 4.84
CA TRP A 37 -5.19 7.92 5.69
C TRP A 37 -4.67 9.11 4.86
N VAL A 38 -3.84 8.85 3.87
CA VAL A 38 -3.35 9.91 2.97
C VAL A 38 -4.49 10.59 2.23
N VAL A 39 -5.45 9.82 1.71
CA VAL A 39 -6.60 10.36 0.96
C VAL A 39 -7.52 11.19 1.85
N THR A 40 -7.79 10.73 3.06
CA THR A 40 -8.75 11.39 3.97
C THR A 40 -8.12 12.49 4.83
N GLY A 41 -6.80 12.50 4.97
CA GLY A 41 -6.06 13.43 5.83
C GLY A 41 -6.31 13.25 7.33
N SER A 42 -7.08 12.24 7.76
CA SER A 42 -7.41 12.03 9.17
C SER A 42 -7.63 10.56 9.51
N LEU A 43 -6.93 10.08 10.55
CA LEU A 43 -7.12 8.73 11.07
C LEU A 43 -8.52 8.51 11.68
N SER A 44 -9.15 9.55 12.23
CA SER A 44 -10.51 9.43 12.78
C SER A 44 -11.52 9.13 11.68
N ILE A 45 -11.39 9.76 10.52
CA ILE A 45 -12.25 9.50 9.36
C ILE A 45 -12.03 8.07 8.84
N VAL A 46 -10.77 7.61 8.78
CA VAL A 46 -10.46 6.22 8.39
C VAL A 46 -11.12 5.24 9.36
N TRP A 47 -11.08 5.53 10.67
CA TRP A 47 -11.72 4.70 11.69
C TRP A 47 -13.25 4.67 11.55
N GLU A 48 -13.89 5.82 11.33
CA GLU A 48 -15.33 5.88 11.07
C GLU A 48 -15.74 5.09 9.83
N TRP A 49 -14.95 5.19 8.75
CA TRP A 49 -15.14 4.40 7.53
C TRP A 49 -14.98 2.91 7.81
N PHE A 50 -14.01 2.54 8.62
CA PHE A 50 -13.76 1.16 9.03
C PHE A 50 -14.98 0.56 9.75
N VAL A 51 -15.55 1.32 10.67
CA VAL A 51 -16.74 0.88 11.46
C VAL A 51 -17.98 0.84 10.57
N LYS A 52 -18.15 1.82 9.70
CA LYS A 52 -19.34 1.97 8.85
C LYS A 52 -19.33 1.00 7.65
N TRP A 53 -18.17 0.74 7.08
CA TRP A 53 -18.01 -0.07 5.87
C TRP A 53 -16.84 -1.07 5.98
N PRO A 54 -16.89 -2.03 6.91
CA PRO A 54 -15.79 -2.97 7.15
C PRO A 54 -15.47 -3.82 5.91
N THR A 55 -16.47 -4.13 5.10
CA THR A 55 -16.32 -4.92 3.87
C THR A 55 -15.41 -4.23 2.85
N TYR A 56 -15.48 -2.91 2.74
CA TYR A 56 -14.62 -2.14 1.82
C TYR A 56 -13.16 -2.21 2.21
N LEU A 57 -12.86 -2.03 3.50
CA LEU A 57 -11.50 -2.12 3.98
C LEU A 57 -10.94 -3.53 3.85
N LEU A 58 -11.74 -4.55 4.21
CA LEU A 58 -11.33 -5.95 4.05
C LEU A 58 -11.04 -6.27 2.58
N LEU A 59 -11.92 -5.87 1.66
CA LEU A 59 -11.72 -6.10 0.23
C LEU A 59 -10.43 -5.42 -0.27
N THR A 60 -10.23 -4.14 0.08
CA THR A 60 -9.04 -3.39 -0.29
C THR A 60 -7.77 -4.00 0.32
N GLY A 61 -7.83 -4.40 1.60
CA GLY A 61 -6.73 -5.07 2.28
C GLY A 61 -6.38 -6.42 1.66
N VAL A 62 -7.39 -7.20 1.24
CA VAL A 62 -7.19 -8.48 0.53
C VAL A 62 -6.55 -8.23 -0.84
N LEU A 63 -6.98 -7.21 -1.58
CA LEU A 63 -6.38 -6.86 -2.88
C LEU A 63 -4.91 -6.47 -2.72
N TYR A 64 -4.58 -5.56 -1.81
CA TYR A 64 -3.18 -5.22 -1.51
C TYR A 64 -2.41 -6.43 -1.00
N GLY A 65 -3.01 -7.25 -0.12
CA GLY A 65 -2.42 -8.48 0.38
C GLY A 65 -2.10 -9.49 -0.72
N ALA A 66 -2.98 -9.64 -1.71
CA ALA A 66 -2.76 -10.51 -2.87
C ALA A 66 -1.59 -10.01 -3.74
N VAL A 67 -1.48 -8.69 -3.94
CA VAL A 67 -0.34 -8.10 -4.67
C VAL A 67 0.96 -8.28 -3.89
N VAL A 68 0.95 -8.02 -2.58
CA VAL A 68 2.11 -8.26 -1.69
C VAL A 68 2.51 -9.73 -1.69
N PHE A 69 1.54 -10.65 -1.63
CA PHE A 69 1.79 -12.09 -1.70
C PHE A 69 2.46 -12.48 -3.02
N THR A 70 1.90 -12.03 -4.15
CA THR A 70 2.41 -12.37 -5.48
C THR A 70 3.84 -11.84 -5.68
N LEU A 71 4.06 -10.56 -5.37
CA LEU A 71 5.39 -9.96 -5.45
C LEU A 71 6.36 -10.59 -4.44
N GLY A 72 5.88 -10.91 -3.23
CA GLY A 72 6.68 -11.58 -2.21
C GLY A 72 7.11 -12.98 -2.61
N ALA A 73 6.23 -13.72 -3.32
CA ALA A 73 6.56 -15.03 -3.88
C ALA A 73 7.59 -14.92 -5.01
N LEU A 74 7.50 -13.89 -5.86
CA LEU A 74 8.45 -13.65 -6.95
C LEU A 74 9.81 -13.18 -6.44
N LEU A 75 9.84 -12.24 -5.50
CA LEU A 75 11.07 -11.64 -4.96
C LEU A 75 11.72 -12.49 -3.86
N GLY A 76 11.00 -13.46 -3.31
CA GLY A 76 11.45 -14.26 -2.16
C GLY A 76 11.57 -13.46 -0.85
N ARG A 77 11.07 -12.23 -0.80
CA ARG A 77 11.16 -11.31 0.35
C ARG A 77 9.86 -10.54 0.53
N LEU A 78 9.12 -10.89 1.57
CA LEU A 78 7.79 -10.33 1.81
C LEU A 78 7.84 -8.84 2.20
N TRP A 79 8.81 -8.43 3.01
CA TRP A 79 9.00 -7.04 3.43
C TRP A 79 9.29 -6.10 2.26
N LEU A 80 10.11 -6.55 1.29
CA LEU A 80 10.44 -5.75 0.11
C LEU A 80 9.22 -5.55 -0.80
N SER A 81 8.39 -6.60 -0.96
CA SER A 81 7.14 -6.49 -1.72
C SER A 81 6.14 -5.56 -1.04
N ALA A 82 6.05 -5.58 0.31
CA ALA A 82 5.18 -4.68 1.05
C ALA A 82 5.60 -3.21 0.88
N ILE A 83 6.91 -2.91 0.93
CA ILE A 83 7.42 -1.56 0.66
C ILE A 83 7.07 -1.12 -0.77
N LEU A 84 7.33 -1.96 -1.77
CA LEU A 84 7.05 -1.61 -3.17
C LEU A 84 5.57 -1.33 -3.40
N VAL A 85 4.69 -2.20 -2.88
CA VAL A 85 3.23 -2.02 -2.98
C VAL A 85 2.77 -0.79 -2.20
N GLY A 86 3.32 -0.57 -1.00
CA GLY A 86 3.01 0.58 -0.18
C GLY A 86 3.39 1.90 -0.84
N VAL A 87 4.61 1.99 -1.37
CA VAL A 87 5.08 3.18 -2.10
C VAL A 87 4.22 3.42 -3.35
N ALA A 88 3.95 2.38 -4.14
CA ALA A 88 3.08 2.51 -5.31
C ALA A 88 1.67 2.97 -4.93
N GLY A 89 1.09 2.40 -3.86
CA GLY A 89 -0.22 2.80 -3.33
C GLY A 89 -0.24 4.25 -2.86
N LEU A 90 0.80 4.70 -2.15
CA LEU A 90 0.91 6.09 -1.71
C LEU A 90 1.06 7.07 -2.88
N VAL A 91 1.85 6.71 -3.90
CA VAL A 91 1.99 7.55 -5.10
C VAL A 91 0.64 7.66 -5.82
N LEU A 92 -0.08 6.56 -6.01
CA LEU A 92 -1.40 6.58 -6.62
C LEU A 92 -2.40 7.39 -5.80
N SER A 93 -2.37 7.28 -4.46
CA SER A 93 -3.19 8.10 -3.57
C SER A 93 -2.90 9.59 -3.70
N LEU A 94 -1.63 9.95 -3.81
CA LEU A 94 -1.23 11.34 -3.98
C LEU A 94 -1.74 11.89 -5.32
N VAL A 95 -1.63 11.11 -6.40
CA VAL A 95 -2.16 11.46 -7.71
C VAL A 95 -3.68 11.61 -7.67
N ASP A 96 -4.39 10.69 -6.99
CA ASP A 96 -5.84 10.77 -6.81
C ASP A 96 -6.25 12.00 -6.00
N TYR A 97 -5.53 12.30 -4.93
CA TYR A 97 -5.73 13.50 -4.11
C TYR A 97 -5.60 14.78 -4.94
N PHE A 98 -4.52 14.93 -5.71
CA PHE A 98 -4.33 16.12 -6.55
C PHE A 98 -5.36 16.19 -7.67
N LYS A 99 -5.69 15.08 -8.30
CA LYS A 99 -6.73 15.05 -9.34
C LYS A 99 -8.09 15.48 -8.78
N THR A 100 -8.46 14.96 -7.63
CA THR A 100 -9.72 15.32 -6.96
C THR A 100 -9.73 16.79 -6.56
N ALA A 101 -8.59 17.31 -6.09
CA ALA A 101 -8.47 18.72 -5.73
C ALA A 101 -8.59 19.66 -6.94
N ILE A 102 -8.10 19.26 -8.12
CA ILE A 102 -8.12 20.09 -9.34
C ILE A 102 -9.43 19.91 -10.11
N ASN A 103 -9.84 18.66 -10.33
CA ASN A 103 -10.93 18.33 -11.27
C ASN A 103 -12.23 17.96 -10.56
N GLY A 104 -12.23 17.81 -9.24
CA GLY A 104 -13.40 17.38 -8.45
C GLY A 104 -13.80 15.91 -8.68
N THR A 105 -13.02 15.15 -9.45
CA THR A 105 -13.32 13.74 -9.78
C THR A 105 -12.18 12.82 -9.38
N PRO A 106 -12.48 11.62 -8.83
CA PRO A 106 -11.46 10.66 -8.46
C PRO A 106 -10.71 10.11 -9.69
N LEU A 107 -9.54 9.51 -9.42
CA LEU A 107 -8.74 8.86 -10.44
C LEU A 107 -9.48 7.63 -11.00
N VAL A 108 -9.65 7.57 -12.31
CA VAL A 108 -10.24 6.42 -13.00
C VAL A 108 -9.23 5.77 -13.96
N LEU A 109 -9.46 4.49 -14.28
CA LEU A 109 -8.55 3.73 -15.17
C LEU A 109 -8.34 4.41 -16.54
N ALA A 110 -9.32 5.14 -17.04
CA ALA A 110 -9.21 5.90 -18.29
C ALA A 110 -8.13 7.00 -18.23
N ASP A 111 -7.82 7.53 -17.06
CA ASP A 111 -6.80 8.58 -16.90
C ASP A 111 -5.38 8.09 -17.18
N PHE A 112 -5.12 6.80 -16.98
CA PHE A 112 -3.83 6.21 -17.35
C PHE A 112 -3.59 6.23 -18.87
N GLY A 113 -4.66 6.23 -19.67
CA GLY A 113 -4.54 6.44 -21.12
C GLY A 113 -4.15 7.88 -21.49
N LEU A 114 -4.41 8.83 -20.60
CA LEU A 114 -4.04 10.25 -20.74
C LEU A 114 -2.69 10.59 -20.09
N ALA A 115 -1.97 9.60 -19.59
CA ALA A 115 -0.68 9.78 -18.89
C ALA A 115 0.38 10.51 -19.77
N THR A 116 0.21 10.52 -21.08
CA THR A 116 1.04 11.33 -22.01
C THR A 116 0.85 12.84 -21.81
N GLN A 117 -0.24 13.28 -21.17
CA GLN A 117 -0.53 14.68 -20.86
C GLN A 117 -0.06 15.09 -19.45
N LEU A 118 0.67 14.22 -18.76
CA LEU A 118 1.19 14.48 -17.40
C LEU A 118 2.11 15.71 -17.32
N GLY A 119 2.69 16.16 -18.44
CA GLY A 119 3.48 17.38 -18.51
C GLY A 119 2.70 18.64 -18.10
N ASP A 120 1.44 18.71 -18.48
CA ASP A 120 0.56 19.84 -18.16
C ASP A 120 0.12 19.82 -16.68
N VAL A 121 -0.08 18.61 -16.14
CA VAL A 121 -0.45 18.41 -14.72
C VAL A 121 0.73 18.69 -13.78
N ALA A 122 1.95 18.39 -14.19
CA ALA A 122 3.16 18.63 -13.38
C ALA A 122 3.38 20.13 -13.09
N GLY A 123 3.01 21.02 -14.05
CA GLY A 123 3.07 22.48 -13.85
C GLY A 123 2.13 22.95 -12.74
N VAL A 124 0.95 22.37 -12.64
CA VAL A 124 -0.07 22.71 -11.63
C VAL A 124 0.23 22.02 -10.28
N ALA A 125 0.72 20.79 -10.31
CA ALA A 125 1.08 20.04 -9.11
C ALA A 125 2.19 20.73 -8.27
N GLY A 126 3.07 21.48 -8.93
CA GLY A 126 4.11 22.27 -8.24
C GLY A 126 3.57 23.39 -7.34
N THR A 127 2.32 23.81 -7.53
CA THR A 127 1.64 24.83 -6.71
C THR A 127 0.80 24.23 -5.58
N LEU A 128 0.52 22.93 -5.62
CA LEU A 128 -0.28 22.24 -4.62
C LEU A 128 0.61 21.66 -3.53
N ARG A 129 0.23 21.90 -2.28
CA ARG A 129 0.91 21.29 -1.14
C ARG A 129 0.37 19.87 -0.94
N PRO A 130 1.24 18.85 -0.75
CA PRO A 130 0.77 17.53 -0.36
C PRO A 130 0.06 17.61 1.00
N PRO A 131 -0.91 16.73 1.28
CA PRO A 131 -1.58 16.70 2.58
C PRO A 131 -0.54 16.56 3.69
N GLU A 132 -0.74 17.27 4.81
CA GLU A 132 0.22 17.29 5.92
C GLU A 132 0.54 15.89 6.47
N ASP A 133 -0.45 14.99 6.40
CA ASP A 133 -0.31 13.62 6.86
C ASP A 133 0.41 12.69 5.86
N PHE A 134 0.69 13.13 4.64
CA PHE A 134 1.42 12.33 3.64
C PHE A 134 2.79 11.88 4.16
N TRP A 135 3.56 12.80 4.72
CA TRP A 135 4.89 12.50 5.27
C TRP A 135 4.82 11.57 6.48
N ARG A 136 3.78 11.74 7.32
CA ARG A 136 3.53 10.86 8.48
C ARG A 136 3.19 9.44 8.04
N ALA A 137 2.35 9.29 7.02
CA ALA A 137 2.00 7.98 6.46
C ALA A 137 3.21 7.29 5.82
N LEU A 138 4.06 8.04 5.12
CA LEU A 138 5.30 7.52 4.53
C LEU A 138 6.27 7.02 5.61
N ILE A 139 6.44 7.80 6.69
CA ILE A 139 7.27 7.42 7.83
C ILE A 139 6.70 6.18 8.53
N ALA A 140 5.39 6.15 8.77
CA ALA A 140 4.74 4.99 9.38
C ALA A 140 4.92 3.72 8.54
N LEU A 141 4.79 3.82 7.23
CA LEU A 141 5.02 2.72 6.31
C LEU A 141 6.49 2.23 6.35
N ALA A 142 7.44 3.17 6.43
CA ALA A 142 8.87 2.85 6.53
C ALA A 142 9.24 2.18 7.87
N ILE A 143 8.51 2.48 8.95
CA ILE A 143 8.72 1.86 10.27
C ILE A 143 8.13 0.45 10.31
N CYS A 144 7.00 0.22 9.61
CA CYS A 144 6.33 -1.07 9.58
C CYS A 144 6.99 -2.10 8.63
N ALA A 145 7.91 -1.68 7.79
CA ALA A 145 8.61 -2.50 6.79
C ALA A 145 9.96 -3.00 7.29
#